data_82fb0e7ee7c85637b754335b15800e28
#
_entry.id   82fb0e7ee7c85637b754335b15800e28
#
_cell.length_a   1.000
_cell.length_b   1.000
_cell.length_c   1.000
_cell.angle_alpha   90.00
_cell.angle_beta   90.00
_cell.angle_gamma   90.00
#
_symmetry.space_group_name_H-M   'P 1'
#
loop_
_entity.id
_entity.type
_entity.pdbx_description
1 polymer ?
#
loop_
_entity_poly.entity_id
_entity_poly.type
_entity_poly.pdbx_seq_one_letter_code
_entity_poly.pdbx_strand_id
1 'polypeptide(L)'
;GKIDKLLGSCFKQAVKWGMMEKNPTTDATVPKYKTEEREIWTADMLMKAIDACDNKWLKVAFHLAFTATLRIGELLGLTWDCVDISEEAIAHNRAYVIVNKEIERVSKEAIEQLNSKDIILVFPSQRKDNTTVRVLKTPKTESSVRKIYIPGAVARYLIDVKKEQDELIEALGDEYHNYNLILATTYGFPIGGSYLREK
;
A
#
# COMPACT_ATOMS: atom_id res chain seq x y z
N GLY A 1 21.96 3.00 -14.13
CA GLY A 1 21.36 3.61 -12.93
C GLY A 1 20.04 4.33 -13.21
N LYS A 2 19.39 4.92 -12.17
CA LYS A 2 18.12 5.65 -12.37
C LYS A 2 18.29 6.87 -13.29
N ILE A 3 19.40 7.59 -13.14
CA ILE A 3 19.73 8.75 -13.96
C ILE A 3 19.89 8.36 -15.43
N ASP A 4 20.59 7.30 -15.71
CA ASP A 4 20.79 6.76 -17.06
C ASP A 4 19.45 6.40 -17.73
N LYS A 5 18.54 5.70 -17.03
CA LYS A 5 17.20 5.38 -17.55
C LYS A 5 16.39 6.63 -17.85
N LEU A 6 16.46 7.64 -16.96
CA LEU A 6 15.75 8.91 -17.15
C LEU A 6 16.26 9.67 -18.36
N LEU A 7 17.58 9.87 -18.44
CA LEU A 7 18.21 10.55 -19.56
C LEU A 7 18.00 9.79 -20.88
N GLY A 8 18.14 8.47 -20.86
CA GLY A 8 17.89 7.63 -22.02
C GLY A 8 16.47 7.77 -22.56
N SER A 9 15.47 7.81 -21.67
CA SER A 9 14.07 8.02 -22.06
C SER A 9 13.83 9.43 -22.59
N CYS A 10 14.41 10.45 -21.96
CA CYS A 10 14.30 11.85 -22.37
C CYS A 10 14.87 12.06 -23.79
N PHE A 11 16.12 11.64 -24.01
CA PHE A 11 16.77 11.78 -25.31
C PHE A 11 16.13 10.91 -26.41
N LYS A 12 15.62 9.72 -26.05
CA LYS A 12 14.84 8.91 -26.99
C LYS A 12 13.59 9.65 -27.46
N GLN A 13 12.93 10.37 -26.57
CA GLN A 13 11.77 11.18 -26.94
C GLN A 13 12.16 12.41 -27.77
N ALA A 14 13.28 13.09 -27.44
CA ALA A 14 13.80 14.22 -28.21
C ALA A 14 14.14 13.82 -29.66
N VAL A 15 14.72 12.64 -29.88
CA VAL A 15 14.95 12.09 -31.23
C VAL A 15 13.63 11.87 -31.97
N LYS A 16 12.61 11.32 -31.29
CA LYS A 16 11.28 11.12 -31.91
C LYS A 16 10.62 12.44 -32.31
N TRP A 17 10.87 13.51 -31.58
CA TRP A 17 10.36 14.86 -31.89
C TRP A 17 11.19 15.60 -32.92
N GLY A 18 12.27 15.00 -33.46
CA GLY A 18 13.16 15.64 -34.40
C GLY A 18 14.05 16.75 -33.84
N MET A 19 14.13 16.85 -32.48
CA MET A 19 14.94 17.83 -31.78
C MET A 19 16.43 17.49 -31.80
N MET A 20 16.78 16.24 -32.10
CA MET A 20 18.15 15.75 -32.24
C MET A 20 18.18 14.49 -33.12
N GLU A 21 19.29 14.25 -33.76
CA GLU A 21 19.46 13.14 -34.70
C GLU A 21 19.72 11.78 -34.00
N LYS A 22 20.47 11.80 -32.91
CA LYS A 22 20.92 10.61 -32.21
C LYS A 22 20.79 10.77 -30.69
N ASN A 23 20.43 9.68 -30.02
CA ASN A 23 20.42 9.65 -28.55
C ASN A 23 21.86 9.49 -28.02
N PRO A 24 22.43 10.47 -27.30
CA PRO A 24 23.81 10.42 -26.82
C PRO A 24 24.04 9.38 -25.71
N THR A 25 22.97 8.84 -25.09
CA THR A 25 23.11 7.83 -24.04
C THR A 25 23.21 6.42 -24.58
N THR A 26 23.00 6.20 -25.89
CA THR A 26 23.04 4.86 -26.49
C THR A 26 24.41 4.20 -26.34
N ASP A 27 25.49 4.98 -26.48
CA ASP A 27 26.87 4.51 -26.42
C ASP A 27 27.53 4.79 -25.05
N ALA A 28 26.75 5.27 -24.05
CA ALA A 28 27.28 5.63 -22.74
C ALA A 28 27.55 4.35 -21.90
N THR A 29 28.76 4.27 -21.36
CA THR A 29 29.11 3.20 -20.42
C THR A 29 28.56 3.51 -19.03
N VAL A 30 27.55 2.73 -18.60
CA VAL A 30 26.95 2.89 -17.28
C VAL A 30 27.78 2.10 -16.25
N PRO A 31 28.20 2.74 -15.12
CA PRO A 31 28.90 2.01 -14.07
C PRO A 31 28.07 0.86 -13.53
N LYS A 32 28.68 -0.32 -13.42
CA LYS A 32 28.04 -1.49 -12.81
C LYS A 32 28.05 -1.34 -11.29
N TYR A 33 26.89 -1.31 -10.68
CA TYR A 33 26.75 -1.40 -9.23
C TYR A 33 26.63 -2.88 -8.84
N LYS A 34 27.41 -3.28 -7.86
CA LYS A 34 27.18 -4.56 -7.17
C LYS A 34 25.95 -4.36 -6.29
N THR A 35 24.85 -4.97 -6.64
CA THR A 35 23.66 -4.97 -5.77
C THR A 35 23.95 -5.93 -4.62
N GLU A 36 23.86 -5.45 -3.39
CA GLU A 36 23.86 -6.33 -2.23
C GLU A 36 22.66 -7.26 -2.31
N GLU A 37 22.87 -8.55 -2.16
CA GLU A 37 21.77 -9.51 -2.05
C GLU A 37 21.02 -9.21 -0.76
N ARG A 38 19.73 -8.97 -0.90
CA ARG A 38 18.87 -8.79 0.27
C ARG A 38 18.53 -10.16 0.82
N GLU A 39 18.65 -10.28 2.13
CA GLU A 39 18.18 -11.46 2.84
C GLU A 39 16.65 -11.60 2.67
N ILE A 40 16.22 -12.79 2.27
CA ILE A 40 14.79 -13.11 2.13
C ILE A 40 14.38 -13.83 3.40
N TRP A 41 13.38 -13.29 4.08
CA TRP A 41 12.86 -13.90 5.30
C TRP A 41 12.21 -15.25 4.99
N THR A 42 12.55 -16.23 5.81
CA THR A 42 11.87 -17.52 5.84
C THR A 42 10.57 -17.43 6.64
N ALA A 43 9.71 -18.44 6.53
CA ALA A 43 8.49 -18.52 7.34
C ALA A 43 8.80 -18.51 8.85
N ASP A 44 9.86 -19.20 9.28
CA ASP A 44 10.28 -19.23 10.68
C ASP A 44 10.75 -17.85 11.18
N MET A 45 11.48 -17.11 10.36
CA MET A 45 11.89 -15.73 10.68
C MET A 45 10.68 -14.80 10.83
N LEU A 46 9.71 -14.94 9.95
CA LEU A 46 8.46 -14.19 10.02
C LEU A 46 7.69 -14.51 11.31
N MET A 47 7.52 -15.80 11.63
CA MET A 47 6.80 -16.19 12.85
C MET A 47 7.47 -15.64 14.10
N LYS A 48 8.81 -15.73 14.20
CA LYS A 48 9.57 -15.13 15.30
C LYS A 48 9.37 -13.61 15.37
N ALA A 49 9.33 -12.93 14.22
CA ALA A 49 9.10 -11.48 14.17
C ALA A 49 7.67 -11.11 14.63
N ILE A 50 6.67 -11.90 14.25
CA ILE A 50 5.28 -11.71 14.68
C ILE A 50 5.16 -11.95 16.20
N ASP A 51 5.79 -12.98 16.73
CA ASP A 51 5.76 -13.30 18.17
C ASP A 51 6.46 -12.23 19.01
N ALA A 52 7.58 -11.71 18.53
CA ALA A 52 8.33 -10.66 19.19
C ALA A 52 7.74 -9.24 19.02
N CYS A 53 6.76 -9.08 18.15
CA CYS A 53 6.19 -7.78 17.82
C CYS A 53 5.02 -7.44 18.76
N ASP A 54 5.11 -6.33 19.52
CA ASP A 54 4.00 -5.84 20.36
C ASP A 54 3.08 -4.86 19.60
N ASN A 55 3.48 -4.44 18.41
CA ASN A 55 2.72 -3.47 17.62
C ASN A 55 1.66 -4.17 16.77
N LYS A 56 0.38 -4.00 17.12
CA LYS A 56 -0.78 -4.58 16.44
C LYS A 56 -0.78 -4.32 14.93
N TRP A 57 -0.54 -3.08 14.52
CA TRP A 57 -0.57 -2.69 13.10
C TRP A 57 0.55 -3.33 12.30
N LEU A 58 1.71 -3.48 12.92
CA LEU A 58 2.84 -4.15 12.30
C LEU A 58 2.59 -5.66 12.18
N LYS A 59 1.93 -6.29 13.17
CA LYS A 59 1.48 -7.69 13.05
C LYS A 59 0.53 -7.89 11.87
N VAL A 60 -0.49 -7.03 11.75
CA VAL A 60 -1.42 -7.06 10.58
C VAL A 60 -0.65 -6.90 9.28
N ALA A 61 0.29 -5.95 9.24
CA ALA A 61 1.11 -5.70 8.07
C ALA A 61 1.96 -6.92 7.69
N PHE A 62 2.60 -7.59 8.65
CA PHE A 62 3.37 -8.82 8.42
C PHE A 62 2.49 -9.94 7.86
N HIS A 63 1.35 -10.21 8.51
CA HIS A 63 0.43 -11.25 8.03
C HIS A 63 0.00 -11.00 6.58
N LEU A 64 -0.46 -9.80 6.26
CA LEU A 64 -0.98 -9.47 4.93
C LEU A 64 0.13 -9.32 3.88
N ALA A 65 1.26 -8.68 4.22
CA ALA A 65 2.35 -8.50 3.28
C ALA A 65 2.98 -9.85 2.88
N PHE A 66 3.12 -10.76 3.82
CA PHE A 66 3.73 -12.07 3.57
C PHE A 66 2.78 -13.03 2.85
N THR A 67 1.51 -13.10 3.25
CA THR A 67 0.54 -14.05 2.66
C THR A 67 -0.06 -13.56 1.36
N ALA A 68 -0.30 -12.26 1.23
CA ALA A 68 -0.96 -11.66 0.08
C ALA A 68 -0.02 -10.85 -0.82
N THR A 69 1.26 -10.72 -0.48
CA THR A 69 2.30 -10.02 -1.25
C THR A 69 1.89 -8.60 -1.64
N LEU A 70 1.26 -7.88 -0.71
CA LEU A 70 0.72 -6.55 -0.95
C LEU A 70 1.84 -5.49 -1.04
N ARG A 71 1.70 -4.57 -1.99
CA ARG A 71 2.51 -3.34 -1.97
C ARG A 71 2.07 -2.48 -0.78
N ILE A 72 2.99 -1.65 -0.27
CA ILE A 72 2.69 -0.79 0.89
C ILE A 72 1.44 0.08 0.70
N GLY A 73 1.22 0.64 -0.48
CA GLY A 73 0.02 1.43 -0.80
C GLY A 73 -1.26 0.59 -0.81
N GLU A 74 -1.21 -0.62 -1.36
CA GLU A 74 -2.31 -1.58 -1.37
C GLU A 74 -2.66 -2.04 0.06
N LEU A 75 -1.64 -2.36 0.86
CA LEU A 75 -1.79 -2.76 2.26
C LEU A 75 -2.48 -1.66 3.08
N LEU A 76 -2.03 -0.42 2.94
CA LEU A 76 -2.60 0.73 3.66
C LEU A 76 -4.01 1.09 3.17
N GLY A 77 -4.31 0.82 1.89
CA GLY A 77 -5.60 1.08 1.26
C GLY A 77 -6.61 -0.05 1.37
N LEU A 78 -6.26 -1.14 2.04
CA LEU A 78 -7.16 -2.28 2.21
C LEU A 78 -8.30 -1.92 3.18
N THR A 79 -9.52 -2.14 2.74
CA THR A 79 -10.76 -1.83 3.48
C THR A 79 -11.53 -3.10 3.80
N TRP A 80 -12.39 -3.08 4.81
CA TRP A 80 -13.16 -4.23 5.26
C TRP A 80 -14.14 -4.77 4.21
N ASP A 81 -14.63 -3.94 3.29
CA ASP A 81 -15.44 -4.37 2.15
C ASP A 81 -14.65 -5.16 1.07
N CYS A 82 -13.32 -5.19 1.20
CA CYS A 82 -12.43 -5.92 0.29
C CYS A 82 -11.96 -7.26 0.83
N VAL A 83 -12.50 -7.74 1.95
CA VAL A 83 -12.13 -9.03 2.54
C VAL A 83 -13.35 -9.89 2.80
N ASP A 84 -13.20 -11.19 2.59
CA ASP A 84 -14.14 -12.19 3.04
C ASP A 84 -13.44 -13.11 4.04
N ILE A 85 -13.77 -12.89 5.30
CA ILE A 85 -13.25 -13.62 6.46
C ILE A 85 -14.38 -14.27 7.23
N SER A 86 -15.50 -14.61 6.55
CA SER A 86 -16.62 -15.30 7.14
C SER A 86 -16.21 -16.70 7.60
N GLU A 87 -16.87 -17.21 8.64
CA GLU A 87 -16.63 -18.56 9.14
C GLU A 87 -16.82 -19.62 8.05
N GLU A 88 -17.79 -19.41 7.15
CA GLU A 88 -17.99 -20.28 5.99
C GLU A 88 -16.78 -20.24 5.04
N ALA A 89 -16.27 -19.05 4.70
CA ALA A 89 -15.11 -18.92 3.84
C ALA A 89 -13.85 -19.54 4.48
N ILE A 90 -13.67 -19.39 5.79
CA ILE A 90 -12.57 -19.99 6.54
C ILE A 90 -12.68 -21.52 6.56
N ALA A 91 -13.87 -22.07 6.86
CA ALA A 91 -14.10 -23.52 6.91
C ALA A 91 -13.81 -24.21 5.57
N HIS A 92 -14.05 -23.53 4.47
CA HIS A 92 -13.80 -24.04 3.11
C HIS A 92 -12.44 -23.61 2.52
N ASN A 93 -11.54 -23.02 3.30
CA ASN A 93 -10.26 -22.45 2.84
C ASN A 93 -10.43 -21.47 1.67
N ARG A 94 -11.48 -20.64 1.69
CA ARG A 94 -11.83 -19.66 0.66
C ARG A 94 -11.80 -18.21 1.16
N ALA A 95 -11.29 -17.98 2.38
CA ALA A 95 -11.07 -16.62 2.88
C ALA A 95 -10.14 -15.86 1.94
N TYR A 96 -10.45 -14.59 1.64
CA TYR A 96 -9.68 -13.83 0.65
C TYR A 96 -9.63 -12.33 0.94
N VAL A 97 -8.69 -11.67 0.27
CA VAL A 97 -8.63 -10.22 0.12
C VAL A 97 -8.73 -9.84 -1.35
N ILE A 98 -9.39 -8.73 -1.66
CA ILE A 98 -9.42 -8.12 -3.00
C ILE A 98 -8.58 -6.86 -2.97
N VAL A 99 -7.54 -6.82 -3.81
CA VAL A 99 -6.71 -5.64 -4.01
C VAL A 99 -7.32 -4.82 -5.14
N ASN A 100 -8.04 -3.76 -4.81
CA ASN A 100 -8.69 -2.86 -5.77
C ASN A 100 -8.57 -1.39 -5.39
N LYS A 101 -7.83 -1.10 -4.32
CA LYS A 101 -7.59 0.25 -3.80
C LYS A 101 -6.14 0.36 -3.32
N GLU A 102 -5.62 1.57 -3.30
CA GLU A 102 -4.32 1.89 -2.71
C GLU A 102 -4.34 3.28 -2.07
N ILE A 103 -3.56 3.47 -1.01
CA ILE A 103 -3.28 4.79 -0.46
C ILE A 103 -1.98 5.32 -1.03
N GLU A 104 -2.03 6.51 -1.60
CA GLU A 104 -0.87 7.23 -2.11
C GLU A 104 -0.84 8.66 -1.55
N ARG A 105 0.35 9.25 -1.50
CA ARG A 105 0.54 10.66 -1.20
C ARG A 105 0.69 11.42 -2.51
N VAL A 106 -0.23 12.36 -2.75
CA VAL A 106 -0.33 13.12 -4.00
C VAL A 106 -0.22 14.62 -3.69
N SER A 107 0.34 15.43 -4.58
CA SER A 107 0.32 16.87 -4.44
C SER A 107 -1.12 17.41 -4.65
N LYS A 108 -1.49 18.44 -3.90
CA LYS A 108 -2.79 19.10 -4.06
C LYS A 108 -2.98 19.63 -5.49
N GLU A 109 -1.92 20.20 -6.04
CA GLU A 109 -1.88 20.70 -7.42
C GLU A 109 -2.17 19.58 -8.44
N ALA A 110 -1.59 18.38 -8.28
CA ALA A 110 -1.86 17.25 -9.17
C ALA A 110 -3.32 16.78 -9.09
N ILE A 111 -3.96 16.85 -7.93
CA ILE A 111 -5.37 16.51 -7.76
C ILE A 111 -6.25 17.46 -8.59
N GLU A 112 -5.96 18.75 -8.52
CA GLU A 112 -6.68 19.79 -9.29
C GLU A 112 -6.46 19.62 -10.80
N GLN A 113 -5.21 19.46 -11.24
CA GLN A 113 -4.85 19.31 -12.66
C GLN A 113 -5.44 18.04 -13.30
N LEU A 114 -5.56 16.96 -12.54
CA LEU A 114 -6.09 15.67 -13.02
C LEU A 114 -7.60 15.51 -12.77
N ASN A 115 -8.30 16.56 -12.32
CA ASN A 115 -9.72 16.55 -12.00
C ASN A 115 -10.10 15.37 -11.09
N SER A 116 -9.27 15.07 -10.09
CA SER A 116 -9.46 13.96 -9.14
C SER A 116 -9.64 12.57 -9.79
N LYS A 117 -9.13 12.38 -11.01
CA LYS A 117 -9.24 11.10 -11.72
C LYS A 117 -8.69 9.96 -10.86
N ASP A 118 -9.45 8.87 -10.79
CA ASP A 118 -9.13 7.65 -10.04
C ASP A 118 -9.09 7.82 -8.50
N ILE A 119 -9.41 9.00 -7.96
CA ILE A 119 -9.47 9.26 -6.51
C ILE A 119 -10.85 8.90 -5.99
N ILE A 120 -10.88 8.02 -4.98
CA ILE A 120 -12.09 7.60 -4.26
C ILE A 120 -12.35 8.56 -3.10
N LEU A 121 -11.27 8.90 -2.35
CA LEU A 121 -11.36 9.72 -1.15
C LEU A 121 -10.05 10.50 -0.95
N VAL A 122 -10.17 11.77 -0.52
CA VAL A 122 -9.05 12.58 -0.05
C VAL A 122 -9.11 12.64 1.47
N PHE A 123 -8.08 12.13 2.15
CA PHE A 123 -8.01 12.19 3.61
C PHE A 123 -7.66 13.61 4.08
N PRO A 124 -8.25 14.08 5.18
CA PRO A 124 -7.94 15.40 5.72
C PRO A 124 -6.46 15.48 6.13
N SER A 125 -5.84 16.62 5.80
CA SER A 125 -4.46 16.89 6.20
C SER A 125 -4.43 17.42 7.63
N GLN A 126 -3.61 16.82 8.49
CA GLN A 126 -3.41 17.29 9.86
C GLN A 126 -2.65 18.63 9.94
N ARG A 127 -1.97 19.04 8.86
CA ARG A 127 -1.24 20.30 8.77
C ARG A 127 -1.74 21.11 7.57
N LYS A 128 -2.08 22.38 7.80
CA LYS A 128 -2.59 23.28 6.75
C LYS A 128 -1.55 23.55 5.65
N ASP A 129 -0.27 23.58 5.98
CA ASP A 129 0.83 23.95 5.07
C ASP A 129 1.33 22.77 4.21
N ASN A 130 0.72 21.60 4.32
CA ASN A 130 1.11 20.46 3.50
C ASN A 130 0.73 20.69 2.03
N THR A 131 1.72 20.65 1.15
CA THR A 131 1.54 20.66 -0.31
C THR A 131 1.03 19.32 -0.85
N THR A 132 1.06 18.27 -0.02
CA THR A 132 0.61 16.91 -0.37
C THR A 132 -0.44 16.41 0.61
N VAL A 133 -1.34 15.56 0.12
CA VAL A 133 -2.36 14.86 0.92
C VAL A 133 -2.32 13.36 0.63
N ARG A 134 -2.89 12.58 1.54
CA ARG A 134 -3.13 11.15 1.27
C ARG A 134 -4.46 11.00 0.56
N VAL A 135 -4.50 10.12 -0.42
CA VAL A 135 -5.72 9.78 -1.15
C VAL A 135 -5.90 8.27 -1.16
N LEU A 136 -7.13 7.83 -1.06
CA LEU A 136 -7.52 6.47 -1.42
C LEU A 136 -7.91 6.52 -2.89
N LYS A 137 -7.33 5.67 -3.70
CA LYS A 137 -7.56 5.65 -5.14
C LYS A 137 -7.62 4.24 -5.71
N THR A 138 -8.15 4.11 -6.90
CA THR A 138 -8.08 2.86 -7.67
C THR A 138 -6.65 2.62 -8.17
N PRO A 139 -6.23 1.35 -8.36
CA PRO A 139 -4.94 1.04 -8.96
C PRO A 139 -4.81 1.61 -10.37
N LYS A 140 -3.58 1.92 -10.77
CA LYS A 140 -3.28 2.52 -12.07
C LYS A 140 -3.71 1.67 -13.28
N THR A 141 -3.79 0.35 -13.13
CA THR A 141 -4.15 -0.59 -14.21
C THR A 141 -5.17 -1.60 -13.71
N GLU A 142 -6.09 -2.01 -14.56
CA GLU A 142 -7.08 -3.06 -14.27
C GLU A 142 -6.40 -4.39 -13.86
N SER A 143 -5.25 -4.71 -14.46
CA SER A 143 -4.46 -5.90 -14.12
C SER A 143 -3.89 -5.89 -12.69
N SER A 144 -3.92 -4.74 -12.02
CA SER A 144 -3.54 -4.63 -10.60
C SER A 144 -4.66 -5.07 -9.66
N VAL A 145 -5.91 -5.09 -10.13
CA VAL A 145 -7.06 -5.60 -9.38
C VAL A 145 -6.98 -7.12 -9.33
N ARG A 146 -6.92 -7.68 -8.13
CA ARG A 146 -6.75 -9.12 -7.95
C ARG A 146 -7.36 -9.61 -6.65
N LYS A 147 -7.85 -10.84 -6.68
CA LYS A 147 -8.30 -11.60 -5.52
C LYS A 147 -7.17 -12.53 -5.07
N ILE A 148 -6.90 -12.55 -3.77
CA ILE A 148 -5.85 -13.38 -3.17
C ILE A 148 -6.47 -14.14 -2.01
N TYR A 149 -6.37 -15.46 -2.03
CA TYR A 149 -6.79 -16.29 -0.92
C TYR A 149 -5.78 -16.22 0.22
N ILE A 150 -6.26 -16.13 1.45
CA ILE A 150 -5.45 -16.04 2.65
C ILE A 150 -5.66 -17.27 3.54
N PRO A 151 -4.62 -17.69 4.30
CA PRO A 151 -4.74 -18.78 5.26
C PRO A 151 -5.81 -18.49 6.32
N GLY A 152 -6.52 -19.52 6.77
CA GLY A 152 -7.56 -19.40 7.82
C GLY A 152 -7.03 -18.80 9.12
N ALA A 153 -5.76 -19.03 9.48
CA ALA A 153 -5.14 -18.40 10.64
C ALA A 153 -5.07 -16.86 10.51
N VAL A 154 -4.73 -16.36 9.32
CA VAL A 154 -4.69 -14.91 9.03
C VAL A 154 -6.10 -14.34 9.03
N ALA A 155 -7.07 -15.06 8.44
CA ALA A 155 -8.48 -14.65 8.45
C ALA A 155 -9.02 -14.52 9.87
N ARG A 156 -8.76 -15.50 10.75
CA ARG A 156 -9.14 -15.44 12.18
C ARG A 156 -8.49 -14.26 12.90
N TYR A 157 -7.21 -14.03 12.66
CA TYR A 157 -6.54 -12.85 13.22
C TYR A 157 -7.19 -11.53 12.77
N LEU A 158 -7.63 -11.44 11.51
CA LEU A 158 -8.36 -10.27 11.02
C LEU A 158 -9.76 -10.14 11.65
N ILE A 159 -10.43 -11.23 12.01
CA ILE A 159 -11.68 -11.18 12.79
C ILE A 159 -11.45 -10.52 14.15
N ASP A 160 -10.38 -10.93 14.87
CA ASP A 160 -10.04 -10.34 16.16
C ASP A 160 -9.72 -8.83 16.01
N VAL A 161 -8.95 -8.47 14.98
CA VAL A 161 -8.65 -7.06 14.66
C VAL A 161 -9.92 -6.27 14.36
N LYS A 162 -10.86 -6.86 13.61
CA LYS A 162 -12.15 -6.21 13.29
C LYS A 162 -12.97 -5.98 14.54
N LYS A 163 -13.08 -6.97 15.40
CA LYS A 163 -13.82 -6.87 16.67
C LYS A 163 -13.28 -5.76 17.56
N GLU A 164 -11.96 -5.71 17.77
CA GLU A 164 -11.34 -4.63 18.55
C GLU A 164 -11.56 -3.25 17.92
N GLN A 165 -11.57 -3.16 16.59
CA GLN A 165 -11.83 -1.90 15.90
C GLN A 165 -13.30 -1.48 16.04
N ASP A 166 -14.25 -2.43 15.98
CA ASP A 166 -15.67 -2.15 16.17
C ASP A 166 -15.96 -1.68 17.60
N GLU A 167 -15.34 -2.31 18.61
CA GLU A 167 -15.39 -1.86 20.01
C GLU A 167 -14.85 -0.43 20.17
N LEU A 168 -13.77 -0.09 19.45
CA LEU A 168 -13.20 1.25 19.48
C LEU A 168 -14.11 2.28 18.78
N ILE A 169 -14.74 1.91 17.66
CA ILE A 169 -15.72 2.74 16.96
C ILE A 169 -16.90 3.06 17.89
N GLU A 170 -17.43 2.05 18.59
CA GLU A 170 -18.52 2.22 19.55
C GLU A 170 -18.12 3.13 20.72
N ALA A 171 -16.92 2.93 21.28
CA ALA A 171 -16.42 3.71 22.41
C ALA A 171 -16.17 5.19 22.09
N LEU A 172 -15.68 5.51 20.89
CA LEU A 172 -15.35 6.87 20.46
C LEU A 172 -16.51 7.60 19.77
N GLY A 173 -17.49 6.87 19.24
CA GLY A 173 -18.64 7.46 18.55
C GLY A 173 -18.20 8.44 17.46
N ASP A 174 -18.70 9.68 17.55
CA ASP A 174 -18.43 10.74 16.56
C ASP A 174 -16.96 11.18 16.47
N GLU A 175 -16.12 10.84 17.43
CA GLU A 175 -14.67 11.12 17.39
C GLU A 175 -13.91 10.16 16.47
N TYR A 176 -14.52 9.03 16.11
CA TYR A 176 -13.91 8.06 15.21
C TYR A 176 -14.24 8.36 13.75
N HIS A 177 -13.20 8.60 12.95
CA HIS A 177 -13.33 8.82 11.50
C HIS A 177 -13.35 7.49 10.76
N ASN A 178 -14.53 6.92 10.54
CA ASN A 178 -14.66 5.61 9.92
C ASN A 178 -14.49 5.67 8.38
N TYR A 179 -13.28 5.42 7.92
CA TYR A 179 -12.95 5.24 6.49
C TYR A 179 -12.96 3.77 6.05
N ASN A 180 -13.47 2.88 6.87
CA ASN A 180 -13.53 1.43 6.61
C ASN A 180 -12.16 0.76 6.39
N LEU A 181 -11.06 1.40 6.79
CA LEU A 181 -9.69 0.88 6.63
C LEU A 181 -9.39 -0.23 7.65
N ILE A 182 -8.70 -1.28 7.22
CA ILE A 182 -8.18 -2.31 8.14
C ILE A 182 -7.03 -1.74 8.98
N LEU A 183 -6.11 -1.00 8.35
CA LEU A 183 -5.00 -0.33 9.00
C LEU A 183 -5.34 1.14 9.29
N ALA A 184 -5.98 1.39 10.41
CA ALA A 184 -6.37 2.72 10.86
C ALA A 184 -5.74 3.06 12.22
N THR A 185 -5.51 4.33 12.49
CA THR A 185 -5.13 4.83 13.82
C THR A 185 -6.28 4.67 14.82
N THR A 186 -6.03 4.92 16.10
CA THR A 186 -7.06 4.90 17.15
C THR A 186 -8.28 5.76 16.82
N TYR A 187 -8.10 6.87 16.10
CA TYR A 187 -9.18 7.75 15.66
C TYR A 187 -9.64 7.51 14.21
N GLY A 188 -9.30 6.36 13.61
CA GLY A 188 -9.77 5.97 12.28
C GLY A 188 -8.99 6.53 11.10
N PHE A 189 -7.99 7.39 11.29
CA PHE A 189 -7.18 7.93 10.18
C PHE A 189 -6.24 6.88 9.59
N PRO A 190 -5.87 6.99 8.30
CA PRO A 190 -4.94 6.06 7.67
C PRO A 190 -3.56 6.12 8.33
N ILE A 191 -2.96 4.96 8.57
CA ILE A 191 -1.59 4.83 9.05
C ILE A 191 -0.62 5.30 7.96
N GLY A 192 0.49 5.93 8.36
CA GLY A 192 1.54 6.33 7.42
C GLY A 192 2.46 5.17 7.05
N GLY A 193 2.85 5.07 5.77
CA GLY A 193 3.84 4.06 5.36
C GLY A 193 5.20 4.21 6.06
N SER A 194 5.59 5.41 6.50
CA SER A 194 6.77 5.63 7.33
C SER A 194 6.64 4.97 8.70
N TYR A 195 5.45 5.03 9.32
CA TYR A 195 5.20 4.40 10.61
C TYR A 195 5.51 2.89 10.61
N LEU A 196 5.12 2.18 9.54
CA LEU A 196 5.39 0.75 9.39
C LEU A 196 6.86 0.43 9.05
N ARG A 197 7.64 1.41 8.57
CA ARG A 197 9.06 1.22 8.20
C ARG A 197 10.03 1.54 9.35
N GLU A 198 9.60 2.37 10.28
CA GLU A 198 10.42 2.86 11.40
C GLU A 198 10.25 2.02 12.67
N LYS A 199 9.34 1.06 12.67
CA LYS A 199 9.05 0.11 13.76
C LYS A 199 9.58 -1.28 13.40
#